data_2b06af85aa7fcbc9e98ac9f9443bdc56
#
_entry.id   2b06af85aa7fcbc9e98ac9f9443bdc56
#
_cell.length_a   1.000
_cell.length_b   1.000
_cell.length_c   1.000
_cell.angle_alpha   90.00
_cell.angle_beta   90.00
_cell.angle_gamma   90.00
#
_symmetry.space_group_name_H-M   'P 1'
#
loop_
_entity.id
_entity.type
_entity.pdbx_description
1 polymer ?
#
loop_
_entity_poly.entity_id
_entity_poly.type
_entity_poly.pdbx_seq_one_letter_code
_entity_poly.pdbx_strand_id
1 'polypeptide(L)'
;MIEVEQVLVHEDVLKENFVCNLSKCKGICCVEGDSGAPLDHDEKAVLEEIYPKIKHLLNEKGIKAIEEQGVYVVDEVGDLTTPCVDKNKECAYVLFEGGITKCAIEKAYEQGIVDWQKPISCHLYPIRITKYPEFEVLNYDRWHICHDACTFGRELKVPVYSFLKGPLIRKYGEEWYKELESSVAAM
;
A
#
# COMPACT_ATOMS: atom_id res chain seq x y z
N MET A 1 -17.14 14.12 -5.27
CA MET A 1 -15.77 14.04 -5.85
C MET A 1 -15.14 15.41 -5.76
N ILE A 2 -13.88 15.51 -5.35
CA ILE A 2 -13.09 16.75 -5.31
C ILE A 2 -11.96 16.62 -6.32
N GLU A 3 -11.62 17.70 -7.02
CA GLU A 3 -10.44 17.82 -7.86
C GLU A 3 -9.39 18.67 -7.15
N VAL A 4 -8.18 18.15 -7.05
CA VAL A 4 -6.99 18.87 -6.55
C VAL A 4 -5.90 18.67 -7.59
N GLU A 5 -5.51 19.74 -8.27
CA GLU A 5 -4.62 19.68 -9.44
C GLU A 5 -5.15 18.70 -10.50
N GLN A 6 -4.38 17.66 -10.83
CA GLN A 6 -4.75 16.61 -11.81
C GLN A 6 -5.20 15.30 -11.12
N VAL A 7 -5.70 15.40 -9.87
CA VAL A 7 -6.14 14.26 -9.08
C VAL A 7 -7.60 14.42 -8.67
N LEU A 8 -8.43 13.48 -9.10
CA LEU A 8 -9.84 13.38 -8.70
C LEU A 8 -9.95 12.47 -7.47
N VAL A 9 -10.45 13.01 -6.38
CA VAL A 9 -10.65 12.26 -5.13
C VAL A 9 -12.10 11.85 -4.99
N HIS A 10 -12.38 10.54 -4.99
CA HIS A 10 -13.73 10.02 -4.82
C HIS A 10 -14.27 10.37 -3.43
N GLU A 11 -15.58 10.62 -3.34
CA GLU A 11 -16.20 11.04 -2.06
C GLU A 11 -16.07 9.99 -0.94
N ASP A 12 -15.97 8.70 -1.26
CA ASP A 12 -15.76 7.66 -0.26
C ASP A 12 -14.40 7.81 0.45
N VAL A 13 -13.37 8.29 -0.25
CA VAL A 13 -12.06 8.60 0.37
C VAL A 13 -12.18 9.71 1.42
N LEU A 14 -13.13 10.62 1.22
CA LEU A 14 -13.35 11.78 2.08
C LEU A 14 -14.29 11.49 3.24
N LYS A 15 -15.32 10.64 3.02
CA LYS A 15 -16.43 10.41 3.96
C LYS A 15 -16.35 9.12 4.75
N GLU A 16 -15.79 8.05 4.13
CA GLU A 16 -15.65 6.76 4.81
C GLU A 16 -14.57 6.82 5.87
N ASN A 17 -14.78 6.07 6.95
CA ASN A 17 -13.84 6.01 8.05
C ASN A 17 -13.02 4.72 8.00
N PHE A 18 -11.74 4.85 8.31
CA PHE A 18 -10.82 3.72 8.28
C PHE A 18 -9.63 3.97 9.22
N VAL A 19 -9.34 3.01 10.07
CA VAL A 19 -8.09 2.94 10.84
C VAL A 19 -7.65 1.49 10.88
N CYS A 20 -6.47 1.19 10.36
CA CYS A 20 -5.94 -0.18 10.32
C CYS A 20 -5.88 -0.79 11.73
N ASN A 21 -6.44 -1.99 11.90
CA ASN A 21 -6.48 -2.69 13.18
C ASN A 21 -5.73 -4.02 13.09
N LEU A 22 -4.39 -3.96 13.16
CA LEU A 22 -3.52 -5.13 13.07
C LEU A 22 -3.77 -6.16 14.18
N SER A 23 -4.29 -5.75 15.33
CA SER A 23 -4.65 -6.68 16.40
C SER A 23 -5.78 -7.62 16.01
N LYS A 24 -6.64 -7.22 15.09
CA LYS A 24 -7.77 -7.98 14.55
C LYS A 24 -7.43 -8.65 13.22
N CYS A 25 -7.08 -7.88 12.19
CA CYS A 25 -6.84 -8.40 10.84
C CYS A 25 -5.52 -9.16 10.69
N LYS A 26 -4.59 -9.03 11.65
CA LYS A 26 -3.28 -9.70 11.62
C LYS A 26 -2.42 -9.41 10.39
N GLY A 27 -2.70 -8.34 9.65
CA GLY A 27 -1.96 -8.00 8.44
C GLY A 27 -2.28 -8.88 7.24
N ILE A 28 -3.47 -9.48 7.19
CA ILE A 28 -3.88 -10.46 6.17
C ILE A 28 -3.81 -9.92 4.73
N CYS A 29 -3.81 -8.61 4.53
CA CYS A 29 -3.63 -7.98 3.22
C CYS A 29 -2.27 -8.29 2.54
N CYS A 30 -1.28 -8.77 3.29
CA CYS A 30 -0.02 -9.25 2.73
C CYS A 30 -0.08 -10.74 2.32
N VAL A 31 -1.17 -11.44 2.63
CA VAL A 31 -1.37 -12.88 2.41
C VAL A 31 -2.49 -13.16 1.43
N GLU A 32 -3.57 -12.40 1.51
CA GLU A 32 -4.73 -12.50 0.64
C GLU A 32 -4.54 -11.63 -0.61
N GLY A 33 -5.04 -12.07 -1.75
CA GLY A 33 -5.00 -11.34 -3.01
C GLY A 33 -4.74 -12.26 -4.18
N ASP A 34 -5.07 -11.78 -5.37
CA ASP A 34 -4.92 -12.53 -6.62
C ASP A 34 -3.54 -12.32 -7.26
N SER A 35 -2.82 -11.29 -6.84
CA SER A 35 -1.47 -10.92 -7.30
C SER A 35 -0.69 -10.21 -6.19
N GLY A 36 0.58 -9.89 -6.47
CA GLY A 36 1.40 -9.06 -5.59
C GLY A 36 0.93 -7.60 -5.52
N ALA A 37 1.60 -6.80 -4.70
CA ALA A 37 1.32 -5.37 -4.61
C ALA A 37 1.61 -4.67 -5.94
N PRO A 38 0.68 -3.90 -6.52
CA PRO A 38 0.96 -3.09 -7.70
C PRO A 38 2.13 -2.13 -7.48
N LEU A 39 2.97 -1.95 -8.49
CA LEU A 39 4.17 -1.12 -8.43
C LEU A 39 4.12 -0.01 -9.49
N ASP A 40 4.63 1.15 -9.12
CA ASP A 40 4.97 2.19 -10.09
C ASP A 40 6.28 1.84 -10.81
N HIS A 41 6.49 2.36 -12.02
CA HIS A 41 7.67 1.99 -12.84
C HIS A 41 9.01 2.33 -12.19
N ASP A 42 9.07 3.40 -11.43
CA ASP A 42 10.26 3.85 -10.70
C ASP A 42 10.58 2.96 -9.48
N GLU A 43 9.58 2.28 -8.92
CA GLU A 43 9.75 1.37 -7.80
C GLU A 43 10.56 0.10 -8.15
N LYS A 44 10.70 -0.23 -9.44
CA LYS A 44 11.53 -1.35 -9.91
C LYS A 44 13.00 -1.19 -9.50
N ALA A 45 13.59 -0.04 -9.85
CA ALA A 45 14.98 0.25 -9.55
C ALA A 45 15.22 0.29 -8.03
N VAL A 46 14.25 0.79 -7.27
CA VAL A 46 14.31 0.78 -5.81
C VAL A 46 14.35 -0.65 -5.26
N LEU A 47 13.46 -1.53 -5.73
CA LEU A 47 13.44 -2.94 -5.31
C LEU A 47 14.73 -3.67 -5.63
N GLU A 48 15.32 -3.42 -6.82
CA GLU A 48 16.62 -3.99 -7.22
C GLU A 48 17.74 -3.54 -6.27
N GLU A 49 17.76 -2.26 -5.89
CA GLU A 49 18.77 -1.70 -4.98
C GLU A 49 18.64 -2.23 -3.55
N ILE A 50 17.39 -2.30 -3.03
CA ILE A 50 17.18 -2.64 -1.62
C ILE A 50 17.17 -4.13 -1.34
N TYR A 51 16.85 -5.00 -2.32
CA TYR A 51 16.73 -6.44 -2.09
C TYR A 51 17.98 -7.07 -1.45
N PRO A 52 19.23 -6.80 -1.92
CA PRO A 52 20.42 -7.32 -1.27
C PRO A 52 20.56 -6.90 0.18
N LYS A 53 20.07 -5.71 0.53
CA LYS A 53 20.15 -5.14 1.87
C LYS A 53 19.15 -5.79 2.83
N ILE A 54 17.97 -6.17 2.33
CA ILE A 54 16.85 -6.69 3.14
C ILE A 54 16.70 -8.21 3.09
N LYS A 55 17.42 -8.90 2.19
CA LYS A 55 17.30 -10.36 1.98
C LYS A 55 17.40 -11.16 3.28
N HIS A 56 18.26 -10.75 4.21
CA HIS A 56 18.45 -11.41 5.50
C HIS A 56 17.25 -11.33 6.44
N LEU A 57 16.30 -10.43 6.18
CA LEU A 57 15.04 -10.31 6.93
C LEU A 57 13.95 -11.23 6.40
N LEU A 58 14.05 -11.66 5.14
CA LEU A 58 13.02 -12.45 4.46
C LEU A 58 13.02 -13.90 4.93
N ASN A 59 11.86 -14.53 4.87
CA ASN A 59 11.77 -15.99 5.06
C ASN A 59 12.27 -16.75 3.82
N GLU A 60 12.63 -18.02 3.98
CA GLU A 60 13.20 -18.85 2.92
C GLU A 60 12.29 -18.96 1.68
N LYS A 61 10.96 -19.03 1.87
CA LYS A 61 10.00 -19.11 0.75
C LYS A 61 9.96 -17.80 -0.05
N GLY A 62 9.98 -16.66 0.64
CA GLY A 62 10.05 -15.34 0.01
C GLY A 62 11.34 -15.15 -0.77
N ILE A 63 12.49 -15.53 -0.19
CA ILE A 63 13.80 -15.50 -0.89
C ILE A 63 13.73 -16.34 -2.15
N LYS A 64 13.28 -17.59 -2.04
CA LYS A 64 13.14 -18.51 -3.18
C LYS A 64 12.25 -17.92 -4.28
N ALA A 65 11.08 -17.39 -3.91
CA ALA A 65 10.16 -16.78 -4.86
C ALA A 65 10.78 -15.59 -5.60
N ILE A 66 11.53 -14.74 -4.91
CA ILE A 66 12.22 -13.60 -5.51
C ILE A 66 13.38 -14.06 -6.41
N GLU A 67 14.14 -15.07 -6.02
CA GLU A 67 15.26 -15.59 -6.83
C GLU A 67 14.79 -16.30 -8.09
N GLU A 68 13.61 -16.93 -8.08
CA GLU A 68 13.01 -17.59 -9.23
C GLU A 68 12.26 -16.64 -10.17
N GLN A 69 11.60 -15.60 -9.62
CA GLN A 69 10.69 -14.73 -10.39
C GLN A 69 11.28 -13.33 -10.66
N GLY A 70 12.26 -12.90 -9.86
CA GLY A 70 12.77 -11.54 -9.81
C GLY A 70 12.21 -10.75 -8.63
N VAL A 71 12.77 -9.56 -8.37
CA VAL A 71 12.34 -8.66 -7.29
C VAL A 71 10.98 -8.01 -7.56
N TYR A 72 10.53 -8.04 -8.81
CA TYR A 72 9.21 -7.69 -9.31
C TYR A 72 8.81 -8.62 -10.45
N VAL A 73 7.53 -8.66 -10.78
CA VAL A 73 6.99 -9.44 -11.89
C VAL A 73 6.00 -8.59 -12.69
N VAL A 74 5.74 -9.02 -13.93
CA VAL A 74 4.60 -8.53 -14.73
C VAL A 74 3.54 -9.62 -14.63
N ASP A 75 2.36 -9.29 -14.15
CA ASP A 75 1.28 -10.25 -13.97
C ASP A 75 0.57 -10.61 -15.30
N GLU A 76 -0.45 -11.46 -15.24
CA GLU A 76 -1.16 -11.97 -16.41
C GLU A 76 -1.93 -10.89 -17.20
N VAL A 77 -2.26 -9.77 -16.54
CA VAL A 77 -2.95 -8.62 -17.17
C VAL A 77 -1.98 -7.54 -17.64
N GLY A 78 -0.68 -7.71 -17.37
CA GLY A 78 0.38 -6.80 -17.79
C GLY A 78 0.76 -5.75 -16.74
N ASP A 79 0.24 -5.86 -15.53
CA ASP A 79 0.56 -4.95 -14.44
C ASP A 79 1.86 -5.34 -13.74
N LEU A 80 2.62 -4.33 -13.34
CA LEU A 80 3.84 -4.52 -12.57
C LEU A 80 3.50 -4.74 -11.10
N THR A 81 3.96 -5.87 -10.52
CA THR A 81 3.65 -6.23 -9.14
C THR A 81 4.86 -6.82 -8.40
N THR A 82 4.77 -6.89 -7.06
CA THR A 82 5.71 -7.70 -6.28
C THR A 82 5.47 -9.19 -6.54
N PRO A 83 6.51 -10.06 -6.49
CA PRO A 83 6.33 -11.50 -6.62
C PRO A 83 5.55 -12.08 -5.44
N CYS A 84 4.84 -13.17 -5.69
CA CYS A 84 4.15 -13.95 -4.67
C CYS A 84 4.79 -15.32 -4.49
N VAL A 85 4.66 -15.88 -3.28
CA VAL A 85 5.01 -17.27 -3.00
C VAL A 85 3.98 -18.18 -3.65
N ASP A 86 4.42 -19.29 -4.29
CA ASP A 86 3.58 -20.35 -4.87
C ASP A 86 2.37 -19.83 -5.68
N LYS A 87 2.57 -18.94 -6.65
CA LYS A 87 1.52 -18.33 -7.49
C LYS A 87 0.25 -17.92 -6.72
N ASN A 88 0.09 -16.64 -6.48
CA ASN A 88 -1.09 -16.04 -5.86
C ASN A 88 -1.35 -16.38 -4.38
N LYS A 89 -0.28 -16.68 -3.63
CA LYS A 89 -0.30 -16.70 -2.17
C LYS A 89 0.27 -15.41 -1.61
N GLU A 90 0.83 -15.49 -0.41
CA GLU A 90 1.42 -14.34 0.25
C GLU A 90 2.49 -13.64 -0.61
N CYS A 91 2.58 -12.32 -0.45
CA CYS A 91 3.64 -11.51 -1.02
C CYS A 91 5.02 -12.05 -0.60
N ALA A 92 5.99 -12.14 -1.51
CA ALA A 92 7.33 -12.64 -1.22
C ALA A 92 8.09 -11.80 -0.19
N TYR A 93 7.70 -10.54 0.00
CA TYR A 93 8.25 -9.63 1.00
C TYR A 93 7.54 -9.71 2.37
N VAL A 94 6.67 -10.70 2.61
CA VAL A 94 5.94 -10.84 3.88
C VAL A 94 6.83 -11.45 4.97
N LEU A 95 6.61 -10.98 6.20
CA LEU A 95 7.15 -11.54 7.44
C LEU A 95 6.01 -12.01 8.34
N PHE A 96 6.26 -13.08 9.08
CA PHE A 96 5.33 -13.61 10.08
C PHE A 96 5.96 -13.44 11.47
N GLU A 97 5.46 -12.50 12.25
CA GLU A 97 5.97 -12.18 13.57
C GLU A 97 4.85 -12.17 14.62
N GLY A 98 4.92 -13.07 15.60
CA GLY A 98 3.93 -13.11 16.68
C GLY A 98 2.49 -13.32 16.22
N GLY A 99 2.27 -14.02 15.10
CA GLY A 99 0.96 -14.24 14.51
C GLY A 99 0.39 -13.04 13.74
N ILE A 100 1.24 -12.07 13.43
CA ILE A 100 0.91 -10.90 12.59
C ILE A 100 1.82 -10.92 11.36
N THR A 101 1.26 -10.61 10.20
CA THR A 101 2.05 -10.42 8.97
C THR A 101 2.48 -8.97 8.84
N LYS A 102 3.72 -8.77 8.42
CA LYS A 102 4.33 -7.45 8.20
C LYS A 102 5.10 -7.44 6.88
N CYS A 103 5.43 -6.27 6.40
CA CYS A 103 6.30 -6.10 5.25
C CYS A 103 7.77 -6.06 5.68
N ALA A 104 8.62 -6.88 5.06
CA ALA A 104 10.07 -6.87 5.33
C ALA A 104 10.73 -5.55 4.91
N ILE A 105 10.23 -4.93 3.85
CA ILE A 105 10.71 -3.64 3.37
C ILE A 105 10.41 -2.57 4.43
N GLU A 106 9.17 -2.53 4.94
CA GLU A 106 8.78 -1.58 5.99
C GLU A 106 9.59 -1.78 7.26
N LYS A 107 9.82 -3.05 7.66
CA LYS A 107 10.67 -3.36 8.80
C LYS A 107 12.12 -2.88 8.60
N ALA A 108 12.66 -3.04 7.40
CA ALA A 108 14.00 -2.54 7.07
C ALA A 108 14.07 -1.02 7.13
N TYR A 109 13.03 -0.34 6.68
CA TYR A 109 12.88 1.11 6.80
C TYR A 109 12.83 1.56 8.27
N GLU A 110 12.01 0.91 9.10
CA GLU A 110 11.92 1.20 10.54
C GLU A 110 13.25 0.98 11.27
N GLN A 111 14.09 0.08 10.77
CA GLN A 111 15.43 -0.19 11.28
C GLN A 111 16.52 0.72 10.69
N GLY A 112 16.19 1.61 9.78
CA GLY A 112 17.16 2.50 9.11
C GLY A 112 18.10 1.78 8.14
N ILE A 113 17.74 0.58 7.68
CA ILE A 113 18.54 -0.20 6.70
C ILE A 113 18.33 0.35 5.29
N VAL A 114 17.13 0.85 5.01
CA VAL A 114 16.73 1.45 3.73
C VAL A 114 15.93 2.72 3.98
N ASP A 115 15.95 3.66 3.02
CA ASP A 115 15.22 4.93 3.10
C ASP A 115 13.84 4.87 2.43
N TRP A 116 13.47 3.74 1.84
CA TRP A 116 12.21 3.52 1.17
C TRP A 116 11.30 2.61 1.99
N GLN A 117 10.12 3.13 2.39
CA GLN A 117 9.27 2.47 3.37
C GLN A 117 8.59 1.21 2.85
N LYS A 118 7.94 1.27 1.68
CA LYS A 118 7.24 0.17 0.99
C LYS A 118 6.63 0.65 -0.33
N PRO A 119 6.13 -0.24 -1.21
CA PRO A 119 5.38 0.13 -2.39
C PRO A 119 4.27 1.14 -2.07
N ILE A 120 4.12 2.14 -2.93
CA ILE A 120 3.16 3.22 -2.68
C ILE A 120 1.73 2.69 -2.64
N SER A 121 1.42 1.66 -3.43
CA SER A 121 0.12 0.99 -3.43
C SER A 121 -0.24 0.36 -2.08
N CYS A 122 0.75 -0.24 -1.39
CA CYS A 122 0.58 -0.78 -0.04
C CYS A 122 0.47 0.33 1.00
N HIS A 123 1.21 1.43 0.82
CA HIS A 123 1.21 2.54 1.76
C HIS A 123 -0.09 3.34 1.71
N LEU A 124 -0.69 3.49 0.53
CA LEU A 124 -1.97 4.17 0.31
C LEU A 124 -3.19 3.29 0.58
N TYR A 125 -3.03 1.97 0.76
CA TYR A 125 -4.17 1.10 0.97
C TYR A 125 -5.00 1.54 2.20
N PRO A 126 -6.34 1.70 2.11
CA PRO A 126 -7.26 1.22 1.08
C PRO A 126 -7.54 2.18 -0.09
N ILE A 127 -6.74 3.19 -0.33
CA ILE A 127 -6.86 3.98 -1.55
C ILE A 127 -6.20 3.22 -2.71
N ARG A 128 -6.94 3.08 -3.83
CA ARG A 128 -6.45 2.59 -5.12
C ARG A 128 -6.43 3.73 -6.13
N ILE A 129 -5.30 3.87 -6.83
CA ILE A 129 -5.12 4.88 -7.86
C ILE A 129 -5.44 4.27 -9.22
N THR A 130 -6.38 4.88 -9.94
CA THR A 130 -6.59 4.61 -11.36
C THR A 130 -5.92 5.73 -12.14
N LYS A 131 -4.98 5.38 -13.03
CA LYS A 131 -4.22 6.34 -13.83
C LYS A 131 -4.86 6.49 -15.21
N TYR A 132 -5.07 7.74 -15.62
CA TYR A 132 -5.46 8.14 -16.96
C TYR A 132 -4.35 9.02 -17.57
N PRO A 133 -4.34 9.24 -18.89
CA PRO A 133 -3.26 10.03 -19.52
C PRO A 133 -3.12 11.44 -18.97
N GLU A 134 -4.20 12.06 -18.51
CA GLU A 134 -4.24 13.47 -18.09
C GLU A 134 -4.51 13.67 -16.59
N PHE A 135 -4.96 12.63 -15.88
CA PHE A 135 -5.32 12.73 -14.46
C PHE A 135 -5.26 11.37 -13.75
N GLU A 136 -5.24 11.40 -12.43
CA GLU A 136 -5.39 10.22 -11.57
C GLU A 136 -6.72 10.27 -10.81
N VAL A 137 -7.27 9.09 -10.46
CA VAL A 137 -8.46 8.98 -9.62
C VAL A 137 -8.14 8.18 -8.38
N LEU A 138 -8.37 8.77 -7.21
CA LEU A 138 -8.26 8.09 -5.93
C LEU A 138 -9.61 7.46 -5.58
N ASN A 139 -9.64 6.13 -5.53
CA ASN A 139 -10.82 5.34 -5.18
C ASN A 139 -10.63 4.66 -3.83
N TYR A 140 -11.71 4.51 -3.06
CA TYR A 140 -11.71 3.71 -1.84
C TYR A 140 -12.02 2.25 -2.18
N ASP A 141 -11.07 1.37 -1.91
CA ASP A 141 -11.21 -0.07 -2.10
C ASP A 141 -11.89 -0.72 -0.89
N ARG A 142 -12.99 -1.45 -1.16
CA ARG A 142 -13.80 -2.12 -0.13
C ARG A 142 -13.49 -3.61 -0.10
N TRP A 143 -12.42 -3.97 0.58
CA TRP A 143 -12.05 -5.36 0.75
C TRP A 143 -12.61 -5.93 2.06
N HIS A 144 -13.26 -7.10 2.00
CA HIS A 144 -13.93 -7.71 3.15
C HIS A 144 -13.00 -7.97 4.34
N ILE A 145 -11.72 -8.25 4.08
CA ILE A 145 -10.70 -8.45 5.13
C ILE A 145 -10.44 -7.21 6.00
N CYS A 146 -10.85 -6.03 5.55
CA CYS A 146 -10.70 -4.77 6.25
C CYS A 146 -11.93 -4.34 7.07
N HIS A 147 -12.92 -5.24 7.25
CA HIS A 147 -14.14 -4.94 8.00
C HIS A 147 -13.86 -4.35 9.40
N ASP A 148 -12.93 -4.94 10.14
CA ASP A 148 -12.55 -4.47 11.48
C ASP A 148 -11.87 -3.09 11.44
N ALA A 149 -11.13 -2.77 10.38
CA ALA A 149 -10.53 -1.44 10.20
C ALA A 149 -11.59 -0.37 9.93
N CYS A 150 -12.61 -0.70 9.13
CA CYS A 150 -13.75 0.19 8.89
C CYS A 150 -14.55 0.44 10.18
N THR A 151 -14.78 -0.60 10.99
CA THR A 151 -15.47 -0.49 12.27
C THR A 151 -14.69 0.39 13.24
N PHE A 152 -13.40 0.13 13.39
CA PHE A 152 -12.52 0.91 14.25
C PHE A 152 -12.40 2.38 13.79
N GLY A 153 -12.31 2.60 12.48
CA GLY A 153 -12.33 3.95 11.92
C GLY A 153 -13.60 4.72 12.23
N ARG A 154 -14.78 4.07 12.17
CA ARG A 154 -16.07 4.68 12.55
C ARG A 154 -16.12 5.03 14.04
N GLU A 155 -15.63 4.16 14.91
CA GLU A 155 -15.55 4.43 16.35
C GLU A 155 -14.69 5.65 16.64
N LEU A 156 -13.55 5.78 15.96
CA LEU A 156 -12.61 6.89 16.11
C LEU A 156 -13.01 8.13 15.30
N LYS A 157 -13.98 8.02 14.37
CA LYS A 157 -14.40 9.08 13.42
C LYS A 157 -13.23 9.62 12.60
N VAL A 158 -12.38 8.72 12.10
CA VAL A 158 -11.20 9.08 11.31
C VAL A 158 -11.46 8.76 9.83
N PRO A 159 -11.62 9.78 8.96
CA PRO A 159 -11.78 9.57 7.53
C PRO A 159 -10.54 8.94 6.89
N VAL A 160 -10.75 8.21 5.78
CA VAL A 160 -9.67 7.53 5.04
C VAL A 160 -8.54 8.48 4.67
N TYR A 161 -8.87 9.66 4.09
CA TYR A 161 -7.84 10.62 3.68
C TYR A 161 -7.01 11.14 4.87
N SER A 162 -7.63 11.28 6.04
CA SER A 162 -6.96 11.73 7.26
C SER A 162 -6.06 10.65 7.84
N PHE A 163 -6.53 9.39 7.85
CA PHE A 163 -5.72 8.24 8.25
C PHE A 163 -4.49 8.08 7.36
N LEU A 164 -4.65 8.33 6.06
CA LEU A 164 -3.58 8.18 5.05
C LEU A 164 -2.86 9.50 4.74
N LYS A 165 -2.88 10.48 5.64
CA LYS A 165 -2.17 11.75 5.47
C LYS A 165 -0.71 11.57 5.05
N GLY A 166 0.06 10.76 5.78
CA GLY A 166 1.46 10.50 5.49
C GLY A 166 1.70 9.91 4.09
N PRO A 167 1.03 8.81 3.72
CA PRO A 167 1.09 8.25 2.37
C PRO A 167 0.68 9.20 1.25
N LEU A 168 -0.36 10.01 1.45
CA LEU A 168 -0.81 11.01 0.49
C LEU A 168 0.22 12.12 0.31
N ILE A 169 0.80 12.63 1.39
CA ILE A 169 1.90 13.59 1.34
C ILE A 169 3.12 12.99 0.63
N ARG A 170 3.46 11.74 0.91
CA ARG A 170 4.56 11.05 0.23
C ARG A 170 4.36 10.97 -1.28
N LYS A 171 3.12 10.75 -1.73
CA LYS A 171 2.79 10.60 -3.16
C LYS A 171 2.65 11.93 -3.89
N TYR A 172 1.95 12.89 -3.28
CA TYR A 172 1.51 14.12 -3.94
C TYR A 172 2.16 15.40 -3.38
N GLY A 173 2.77 15.35 -2.21
CA GLY A 173 3.38 16.51 -1.54
C GLY A 173 2.47 17.16 -0.50
N GLU A 174 3.11 17.98 0.36
CA GLU A 174 2.40 18.65 1.46
C GLU A 174 1.40 19.72 0.98
N GLU A 175 1.72 20.45 -0.08
CA GLU A 175 0.87 21.52 -0.60
C GLU A 175 -0.42 20.93 -1.20
N TRP A 176 -0.30 19.84 -1.96
CA TRP A 176 -1.45 19.11 -2.48
C TRP A 176 -2.37 18.64 -1.34
N TYR A 177 -1.79 18.10 -0.26
CA TYR A 177 -2.59 17.62 0.87
C TYR A 177 -3.30 18.76 1.62
N LYS A 178 -2.67 19.92 1.78
CA LYS A 178 -3.29 21.14 2.34
C LYS A 178 -4.47 21.63 1.50
N GLU A 179 -4.33 21.59 0.18
CA GLU A 179 -5.41 21.95 -0.73
C GLU A 179 -6.58 20.98 -0.63
N LEU A 180 -6.31 19.66 -0.50
CA LEU A 180 -7.33 18.65 -0.22
C LEU A 180 -8.05 18.95 1.10
N GLU A 181 -7.33 19.19 2.20
CA GLU A 181 -7.94 19.53 3.50
C GLU A 181 -8.82 20.79 3.40
N SER A 182 -8.37 21.81 2.70
CA SER A 182 -9.11 23.05 2.49
C SER A 182 -10.39 22.82 1.69
N SER A 183 -10.30 22.00 0.63
CA SER A 183 -11.46 21.64 -0.20
C SER A 183 -12.50 20.81 0.57
N VAL A 184 -12.05 19.90 1.42
CA VAL A 184 -12.94 19.13 2.31
C VAL A 184 -13.62 20.02 3.33
N ALA A 185 -12.91 21.00 3.91
CA ALA A 185 -13.48 21.94 4.88
C ALA A 185 -14.54 22.88 4.28
N ALA A 186 -14.53 23.06 2.98
CA ALA A 186 -15.49 23.89 2.24
C ALA A 186 -16.76 23.14 1.79
N MET A 187 -16.85 21.82 2.00
CA MET A 187 -18.01 20.97 1.67
C MET A 187 -19.10 21.05 2.75
#